data_843608c8db675030204f79b2191b62c3
#
_entry.id   843608c8db675030204f79b2191b62c3
#
_cell.length_a   1.000
_cell.length_b   1.000
_cell.length_c   1.000
_cell.angle_alpha   90.00
_cell.angle_beta   90.00
_cell.angle_gamma   90.00
#
_symmetry.space_group_name_H-M   'P 1'
#
loop_
_entity.id
_entity.type
_entity.pdbx_description
1 polymer ?
#
loop_
_entity_poly.entity_id
_entity_poly.type
_entity_poly.pdbx_seq_one_letter_code
_entity_poly.pdbx_strand_id
1 'polypeptide(L)'
;MQRRIFEFQGLRLSYLEAGGQNTSKLLIAHANGYAAGCYDYLITALAERYHVCALDFAGHGESQSTLGFSNWNFFSAQLLALTDHLGWQRCSAIGHSLGGGSLLRAAEVDHRRFEKLVVFDPVMLSFLMILYVKLFGNPMAKVARARRPTFSSKEQALKIFSRHPANRSWEREAVAAYVEYCIRATTQGAELCCAPAVEAQIFSQTEFAHLFKLGRIRNETHIVLPPKSNVCADWVARKIVRHNRQSGIHRIPDSGHLLPFENRRLTLEIVSRFL
;
A
#
# COMPACT_ATOMS: atom_id res chain seq x y z
N MET A 1 2.40 -9.35 17.31
CA MET A 1 1.79 -8.25 16.56
C MET A 1 0.61 -7.71 17.34
N GLN A 2 0.54 -6.39 17.57
CA GLN A 2 -0.52 -5.72 18.32
C GLN A 2 -1.17 -4.65 17.45
N ARG A 3 -2.49 -4.45 17.61
CA ARG A 3 -3.22 -3.38 16.96
C ARG A 3 -3.21 -2.14 17.85
N ARG A 4 -2.95 -0.99 17.26
CA ARG A 4 -2.94 0.32 17.91
C ARG A 4 -3.79 1.31 17.12
N ILE A 5 -4.14 2.41 17.75
CA ILE A 5 -4.94 3.49 17.14
C ILE A 5 -4.26 4.81 17.43
N PHE A 6 -4.28 5.73 16.45
CA PHE A 6 -3.90 7.12 16.62
C PHE A 6 -4.88 8.05 15.92
N GLU A 7 -4.83 9.32 16.20
CA GLU A 7 -5.71 10.31 15.59
C GLU A 7 -5.00 11.09 14.48
N PHE A 8 -5.69 11.24 13.36
CA PHE A 8 -5.25 12.03 12.22
C PHE A 8 -6.41 12.87 11.70
N GLN A 9 -6.35 14.20 11.85
CA GLN A 9 -7.37 15.15 11.38
C GLN A 9 -8.79 14.78 11.82
N GLY A 10 -8.97 14.35 13.07
CA GLY A 10 -10.26 13.92 13.60
C GLY A 10 -10.69 12.50 13.19
N LEU A 11 -9.87 11.77 12.45
CA LEU A 11 -10.10 10.35 12.10
C LEU A 11 -9.28 9.45 13.02
N ARG A 12 -9.89 8.38 13.49
CA ARG A 12 -9.20 7.30 14.20
C ARG A 12 -8.61 6.34 13.17
N LEU A 13 -7.28 6.29 13.10
CA LEU A 13 -6.54 5.39 12.22
C LEU A 13 -5.90 4.25 13.01
N SER A 14 -5.99 3.06 12.45
CA SER A 14 -5.44 1.83 13.01
C SER A 14 -4.08 1.52 12.39
N TYR A 15 -3.18 0.94 13.17
CA TYR A 15 -1.95 0.33 12.66
C TYR A 15 -1.62 -0.95 13.43
N LEU A 16 -0.86 -1.83 12.78
CA LEU A 16 -0.30 -3.02 13.41
C LEU A 16 1.14 -2.73 13.80
N GLU A 17 1.53 -3.14 15.02
CA GLU A 17 2.84 -2.93 15.60
C GLU A 17 3.47 -4.26 16.01
N ALA A 18 4.76 -4.44 15.70
CA ALA A 18 5.55 -5.60 16.12
C ALA A 18 7.03 -5.21 16.29
N GLY A 19 7.79 -5.96 17.11
CA GLY A 19 9.23 -5.74 17.29
C GLY A 19 9.57 -4.41 18.00
N GLY A 20 8.70 -3.90 18.87
CA GLY A 20 8.84 -2.60 19.52
C GLY A 20 10.14 -2.40 20.33
N GLN A 21 10.85 -3.48 20.65
CA GLN A 21 12.15 -3.45 21.33
C GLN A 21 13.32 -3.05 20.40
N ASN A 22 13.12 -3.10 19.07
CA ASN A 22 14.17 -2.83 18.09
C ASN A 22 14.37 -1.32 17.86
N THR A 23 15.61 -0.92 17.64
CA THR A 23 15.98 0.48 17.37
C THR A 23 15.75 0.87 15.92
N SER A 24 15.96 -0.04 14.98
CA SER A 24 15.68 0.17 13.54
C SER A 24 14.18 0.22 13.29
N LYS A 25 13.72 1.22 12.56
CA LYS A 25 12.30 1.52 12.34
C LYS A 25 11.86 1.15 10.93
N LEU A 26 10.70 0.52 10.78
CA LEU A 26 10.15 0.11 9.50
C LEU A 26 8.66 0.42 9.39
N LEU A 27 8.30 1.21 8.39
CA LEU A 27 6.92 1.52 8.05
C LEU A 27 6.44 0.65 6.88
N ILE A 28 5.22 0.11 6.96
CA ILE A 28 4.60 -0.64 5.86
C ILE A 28 3.30 0.03 5.44
N ALA A 29 3.12 0.23 4.12
CA ALA A 29 1.97 0.88 3.51
C ALA A 29 1.32 -0.03 2.46
N HIS A 30 0.04 -0.39 2.68
CA HIS A 30 -0.70 -1.37 1.89
C HIS A 30 -1.29 -0.80 0.58
N ALA A 31 -1.75 -1.69 -0.31
CA ALA A 31 -2.45 -1.36 -1.55
C ALA A 31 -3.91 -0.91 -1.30
N ASN A 32 -4.52 -0.23 -2.30
CA ASN A 32 -5.94 0.15 -2.26
C ASN A 32 -6.84 -1.09 -2.22
N GLY A 33 -7.84 -1.09 -1.33
CA GLY A 33 -8.75 -2.21 -1.11
C GLY A 33 -8.19 -3.34 -0.22
N TYR A 34 -6.99 -3.16 0.34
CA TYR A 34 -6.32 -4.08 1.26
C TYR A 34 -6.20 -3.48 2.66
N ALA A 35 -5.59 -4.21 3.59
CA ALA A 35 -5.30 -3.76 4.93
C ALA A 35 -3.84 -4.09 5.32
N ALA A 36 -3.33 -3.46 6.36
CA ALA A 36 -1.99 -3.70 6.89
C ALA A 36 -1.73 -5.19 7.18
N GLY A 37 -2.73 -5.88 7.74
CA GLY A 37 -2.64 -7.30 8.07
C GLY A 37 -2.49 -8.24 6.87
N CYS A 38 -2.80 -7.80 5.65
CA CYS A 38 -2.51 -8.60 4.45
C CYS A 38 -1.01 -8.85 4.24
N TYR A 39 -0.17 -8.08 4.93
CA TYR A 39 1.30 -8.17 4.90
C TYR A 39 1.85 -8.77 6.20
N ASP A 40 1.04 -9.56 6.93
CA ASP A 40 1.37 -10.17 8.22
C ASP A 40 2.69 -10.94 8.20
N TYR A 41 2.98 -11.66 7.12
CA TYR A 41 4.22 -12.40 6.93
C TYR A 41 5.46 -11.48 6.90
N LEU A 42 5.37 -10.29 6.27
CA LEU A 42 6.44 -9.30 6.29
C LEU A 42 6.58 -8.70 7.69
N ILE A 43 5.45 -8.33 8.31
CA ILE A 43 5.45 -7.75 9.66
C ILE A 43 6.12 -8.73 10.64
N THR A 44 5.72 -10.00 10.61
CA THR A 44 6.23 -11.03 11.51
C THR A 44 7.73 -11.30 11.29
N ALA A 45 8.14 -11.53 10.05
CA ALA A 45 9.53 -11.84 9.74
C ALA A 45 10.48 -10.65 10.02
N LEU A 46 10.05 -9.43 9.70
CA LEU A 46 10.88 -8.25 9.89
C LEU A 46 10.90 -7.73 11.33
N ALA A 47 9.93 -8.12 12.17
CA ALA A 47 9.89 -7.76 13.58
C ALA A 47 11.04 -8.36 14.40
N GLU A 48 11.79 -9.32 13.87
CA GLU A 48 13.01 -9.83 14.49
C GLU A 48 14.13 -8.78 14.51
N ARG A 49 14.14 -7.86 13.51
CA ARG A 49 15.21 -6.86 13.31
C ARG A 49 14.73 -5.41 13.40
N TYR A 50 13.45 -5.17 13.18
CA TYR A 50 12.86 -3.83 13.09
C TYR A 50 11.72 -3.67 14.08
N HIS A 51 11.55 -2.44 14.57
CA HIS A 51 10.26 -2.00 15.10
C HIS A 51 9.37 -1.69 13.89
N VAL A 52 8.45 -2.59 13.59
CA VAL A 52 7.59 -2.54 12.42
C VAL A 52 6.24 -1.93 12.78
N CYS A 53 5.83 -0.92 12.02
CA CYS A 53 4.47 -0.39 12.05
C CYS A 53 3.86 -0.43 10.66
N ALA A 54 2.67 -1.00 10.53
CA ALA A 54 1.92 -1.12 9.29
C ALA A 54 0.58 -0.40 9.41
N LEU A 55 0.39 0.68 8.65
CA LEU A 55 -0.81 1.53 8.70
C LEU A 55 -1.97 0.89 7.96
N ASP A 56 -3.16 0.89 8.56
CA ASP A 56 -4.42 0.81 7.82
C ASP A 56 -4.78 2.24 7.37
N PHE A 57 -4.75 2.52 6.09
CA PHE A 57 -5.18 3.83 5.58
C PHE A 57 -6.65 4.12 5.90
N ALA A 58 -7.02 5.40 6.01
CA ALA A 58 -8.42 5.79 6.19
C ALA A 58 -9.34 5.06 5.20
N GLY A 59 -10.42 4.46 5.70
CA GLY A 59 -11.36 3.66 4.94
C GLY A 59 -10.91 2.22 4.66
N HIS A 60 -9.83 1.74 5.27
CA HIS A 60 -9.33 0.37 5.13
C HIS A 60 -9.11 -0.27 6.51
N GLY A 61 -9.11 -1.61 6.54
CA GLY A 61 -8.89 -2.37 7.76
C GLY A 61 -9.78 -1.91 8.89
N GLU A 62 -9.18 -1.56 10.04
CA GLU A 62 -9.89 -1.06 11.21
C GLU A 62 -9.82 0.48 11.34
N SER A 63 -9.31 1.17 10.34
CA SER A 63 -9.31 2.63 10.29
C SER A 63 -10.69 3.19 9.96
N GLN A 64 -11.01 4.32 10.57
CA GLN A 64 -12.25 5.04 10.28
C GLN A 64 -12.33 5.42 8.81
N SER A 65 -13.52 5.26 8.22
CA SER A 65 -13.77 5.58 6.82
C SER A 65 -14.12 7.05 6.63
N THR A 66 -13.72 7.60 5.49
CA THR A 66 -14.10 8.94 5.04
C THR A 66 -14.12 8.99 3.51
N LEU A 67 -14.97 9.84 2.97
CA LEU A 67 -14.96 10.29 1.58
C LEU A 67 -14.46 11.75 1.47
N GLY A 68 -14.01 12.35 2.57
CA GLY A 68 -13.56 13.75 2.66
C GLY A 68 -12.17 14.03 2.11
N PHE A 69 -11.68 13.28 1.12
CA PHE A 69 -10.37 13.51 0.50
C PHE A 69 -10.50 13.80 -1.00
N SER A 70 -9.61 14.66 -1.52
CA SER A 70 -9.62 15.10 -2.91
C SER A 70 -8.41 14.66 -3.73
N ASN A 71 -7.37 14.15 -3.08
CA ASN A 71 -6.14 13.72 -3.74
C ASN A 71 -5.33 12.74 -2.88
N TRP A 72 -4.27 12.19 -3.44
CA TRP A 72 -3.43 11.18 -2.80
C TRP A 72 -2.48 11.73 -1.73
N ASN A 73 -2.32 13.07 -1.63
CA ASN A 73 -1.54 13.67 -0.53
C ASN A 73 -2.19 13.36 0.83
N PHE A 74 -3.50 13.09 0.86
CA PHE A 74 -4.21 12.64 2.05
C PHE A 74 -3.60 11.35 2.63
N PHE A 75 -3.24 10.39 1.79
CA PHE A 75 -2.64 9.12 2.24
C PHE A 75 -1.16 9.28 2.61
N SER A 76 -0.40 10.10 1.89
CA SER A 76 0.99 10.40 2.27
C SER A 76 1.08 11.16 3.59
N ALA A 77 0.14 12.06 3.86
CA ALA A 77 0.07 12.76 5.14
C ALA A 77 -0.23 11.82 6.33
N GLN A 78 -1.03 10.76 6.14
CA GLN A 78 -1.27 9.75 7.18
C GLN A 78 0.00 8.98 7.55
N LEU A 79 0.87 8.68 6.56
CA LEU A 79 2.16 8.02 6.82
C LEU A 79 3.09 8.90 7.63
N LEU A 80 3.19 10.19 7.27
CA LEU A 80 3.99 11.16 8.04
C LEU A 80 3.43 11.36 9.45
N ALA A 81 2.11 11.49 9.58
CA ALA A 81 1.45 11.64 10.86
C ALA A 81 1.66 10.42 11.79
N LEU A 82 1.65 9.20 11.23
CA LEU A 82 1.97 8.00 12.01
C LEU A 82 3.42 8.05 12.50
N THR A 83 4.39 8.43 11.65
CA THR A 83 5.79 8.56 12.08
C THR A 83 5.97 9.65 13.15
N ASP A 84 5.22 10.75 13.06
CA ASP A 84 5.22 11.81 14.11
C ASP A 84 4.62 11.30 15.42
N HIS A 85 3.48 10.59 15.35
CA HIS A 85 2.85 9.97 16.52
C HIS A 85 3.78 8.98 17.24
N LEU A 86 4.58 8.22 16.47
CA LEU A 86 5.56 7.27 17.01
C LEU A 86 6.87 7.92 17.46
N GLY A 87 7.06 9.22 17.24
CA GLY A 87 8.31 9.93 17.52
C GLY A 87 9.46 9.50 16.60
N TRP A 88 9.16 8.91 15.43
CA TRP A 88 10.18 8.42 14.52
C TRP A 88 10.72 9.55 13.65
N GLN A 89 11.95 9.94 13.91
CA GLN A 89 12.64 10.95 13.10
C GLN A 89 13.10 10.40 11.76
N ARG A 90 13.39 9.09 11.70
CA ARG A 90 13.84 8.40 10.50
C ARG A 90 13.45 6.92 10.54
N CYS A 91 13.00 6.37 9.40
CA CYS A 91 12.64 4.97 9.25
C CYS A 91 12.89 4.49 7.81
N SER A 92 13.09 3.19 7.62
CA SER A 92 12.91 2.56 6.31
C SER A 92 11.42 2.33 6.04
N ALA A 93 11.04 2.17 4.77
CA ALA A 93 9.64 1.91 4.47
C ALA A 93 9.43 0.97 3.28
N ILE A 94 8.35 0.18 3.38
CA ILE A 94 7.85 -0.71 2.33
C ILE A 94 6.48 -0.21 1.89
N GLY A 95 6.24 -0.13 0.58
CA GLY A 95 4.93 0.25 0.06
C GLY A 95 4.52 -0.57 -1.15
N HIS A 96 3.23 -0.86 -1.26
CA HIS A 96 2.68 -1.56 -2.41
C HIS A 96 1.58 -0.71 -3.06
N SER A 97 1.63 -0.57 -4.39
CA SER A 97 0.56 0.10 -5.16
C SER A 97 0.24 1.51 -4.64
N LEU A 98 -0.96 1.74 -4.07
CA LEU A 98 -1.35 2.97 -3.37
C LEU A 98 -0.31 3.34 -2.29
N GLY A 99 0.06 2.38 -1.44
CA GLY A 99 1.03 2.59 -0.36
C GLY A 99 2.40 2.98 -0.90
N GLY A 100 2.86 2.36 -1.99
CA GLY A 100 4.09 2.73 -2.67
C GLY A 100 4.06 4.15 -3.23
N GLY A 101 2.98 4.52 -3.92
CA GLY A 101 2.77 5.88 -4.43
C GLY A 101 2.67 6.92 -3.31
N SER A 102 2.02 6.56 -2.19
CA SER A 102 1.89 7.43 -1.02
C SER A 102 3.22 7.64 -0.28
N LEU A 103 4.05 6.60 -0.16
CA LEU A 103 5.40 6.71 0.40
C LEU A 103 6.31 7.61 -0.45
N LEU A 104 6.29 7.44 -1.77
CA LEU A 104 7.05 8.30 -2.66
C LEU A 104 6.62 9.76 -2.53
N ARG A 105 5.31 10.05 -2.41
CA ARG A 105 4.82 11.40 -2.13
C ARG A 105 5.20 11.91 -0.74
N ALA A 106 5.19 11.05 0.27
CA ALA A 106 5.66 11.43 1.60
C ALA A 106 7.15 11.81 1.57
N ALA A 107 7.98 11.10 0.79
CA ALA A 107 9.38 11.42 0.58
C ALA A 107 9.60 12.70 -0.26
N GLU A 108 8.67 13.08 -1.15
CA GLU A 108 8.68 14.40 -1.82
C GLU A 108 8.48 15.55 -0.82
N VAL A 109 7.70 15.31 0.23
CA VAL A 109 7.39 16.30 1.29
C VAL A 109 8.53 16.37 2.31
N ASP A 110 8.93 15.22 2.84
CA ASP A 110 10.00 15.10 3.85
C ASP A 110 10.90 13.90 3.55
N HIS A 111 11.91 14.12 2.68
CA HIS A 111 12.88 13.08 2.34
C HIS A 111 13.75 12.67 3.55
N ARG A 112 13.90 13.52 4.56
CA ARG A 112 14.73 13.22 5.74
C ARG A 112 14.08 12.16 6.64
N ARG A 113 12.76 12.03 6.57
CA ARG A 113 11.98 11.04 7.32
C ARG A 113 12.31 9.59 6.94
N PHE A 114 12.76 9.38 5.71
CA PHE A 114 12.99 8.03 5.20
C PHE A 114 14.47 7.75 4.98
N GLU A 115 14.89 6.54 5.33
CA GLU A 115 16.23 6.03 5.07
C GLU A 115 16.26 5.30 3.73
N LYS A 116 15.52 4.22 3.64
CA LYS A 116 15.38 3.39 2.44
C LYS A 116 13.90 3.18 2.11
N LEU A 117 13.60 3.12 0.83
CA LEU A 117 12.27 2.85 0.31
C LEU A 117 12.30 1.61 -0.59
N VAL A 118 11.49 0.59 -0.27
CA VAL A 118 11.24 -0.55 -1.15
C VAL A 118 9.77 -0.50 -1.58
N VAL A 119 9.52 -0.23 -2.85
CA VAL A 119 8.15 -0.05 -3.34
C VAL A 119 7.80 -1.03 -4.46
N PHE A 120 6.72 -1.78 -4.24
CA PHE A 120 6.19 -2.78 -5.18
C PHE A 120 5.13 -2.13 -6.07
N ASP A 121 5.41 -2.05 -7.35
CA ASP A 121 4.56 -1.49 -8.41
C ASP A 121 3.75 -0.27 -7.96
N PRO A 122 4.45 0.81 -7.51
CA PRO A 122 3.82 1.99 -6.93
C PRO A 122 2.97 2.71 -7.98
N VAL A 123 1.82 3.26 -7.59
CA VAL A 123 1.00 4.06 -8.51
C VAL A 123 1.66 5.40 -8.78
N MET A 124 2.40 5.46 -9.88
CA MET A 124 3.14 6.62 -10.38
C MET A 124 2.83 6.82 -11.87
N LEU A 125 1.64 7.36 -12.13
CA LEU A 125 1.10 7.52 -13.47
C LEU A 125 1.88 8.55 -14.29
N SER A 126 1.98 8.32 -15.61
CA SER A 126 2.52 9.32 -16.55
C SER A 126 1.51 10.44 -16.78
N PHE A 127 1.98 11.53 -17.39
CA PHE A 127 1.12 12.65 -17.80
C PHE A 127 -0.06 12.19 -18.67
N LEU A 128 0.19 11.35 -19.69
CA LEU A 128 -0.85 10.85 -20.57
C LEU A 128 -1.86 9.94 -19.85
N MET A 129 -1.39 9.10 -18.94
CA MET A 129 -2.28 8.26 -18.12
C MET A 129 -3.17 9.11 -17.19
N ILE A 130 -2.62 10.15 -16.57
CA ILE A 130 -3.39 11.07 -15.73
C ILE A 130 -4.45 11.79 -16.58
N LEU A 131 -4.04 12.29 -17.76
CA LEU A 131 -4.96 12.97 -18.69
C LEU A 131 -6.08 12.03 -19.13
N TYR A 132 -5.76 10.78 -19.49
CA TYR A 132 -6.74 9.77 -19.84
C TYR A 132 -7.76 9.54 -18.71
N VAL A 133 -7.28 9.34 -17.48
CA VAL A 133 -8.18 9.13 -16.32
C VAL A 133 -9.06 10.36 -16.05
N LYS A 134 -8.52 11.57 -16.23
CA LYS A 134 -9.32 12.81 -16.06
C LYS A 134 -10.41 12.98 -17.12
N LEU A 135 -10.15 12.57 -18.36
CA LEU A 135 -11.11 12.71 -19.46
C LEU A 135 -12.12 11.58 -19.53
N PHE A 136 -11.70 10.35 -19.28
CA PHE A 136 -12.51 9.14 -19.52
C PHE A 136 -12.85 8.37 -18.23
N GLY A 137 -12.28 8.76 -17.09
CA GLY A 137 -12.37 8.05 -15.83
C GLY A 137 -11.43 6.84 -15.75
N ASN A 138 -11.30 6.29 -14.56
CA ASN A 138 -10.51 5.08 -14.32
C ASN A 138 -11.40 3.83 -14.41
N PRO A 139 -11.14 2.87 -15.31
CA PRO A 139 -11.91 1.63 -15.40
C PRO A 139 -11.94 0.85 -14.07
N MET A 140 -10.84 0.88 -13.29
CA MET A 140 -10.78 0.22 -11.99
C MET A 140 -11.75 0.82 -10.97
N ALA A 141 -12.10 2.11 -11.08
CA ALA A 141 -13.11 2.72 -10.22
C ALA A 141 -14.51 2.12 -10.47
N LYS A 142 -14.84 1.76 -11.72
CA LYS A 142 -16.08 1.07 -12.05
C LYS A 142 -16.10 -0.35 -11.47
N VAL A 143 -14.98 -1.08 -11.61
CA VAL A 143 -14.83 -2.42 -11.05
C VAL A 143 -14.95 -2.39 -9.54
N ALA A 144 -14.26 -1.47 -8.86
CA ALA A 144 -14.32 -1.31 -7.42
C ALA A 144 -15.74 -0.99 -6.93
N ARG A 145 -16.44 -0.09 -7.60
CA ARG A 145 -17.82 0.28 -7.25
C ARG A 145 -18.80 -0.87 -7.40
N ALA A 146 -18.55 -1.80 -8.32
CA ALA A 146 -19.39 -2.97 -8.57
C ALA A 146 -19.06 -4.16 -7.63
N ARG A 147 -18.05 -4.05 -6.76
CA ARG A 147 -17.71 -5.13 -5.82
C ARG A 147 -18.86 -5.42 -4.88
N ARG A 148 -19.06 -6.71 -4.60
CA ARG A 148 -20.00 -7.18 -3.57
C ARG A 148 -19.51 -6.73 -2.20
N PRO A 149 -20.29 -5.90 -1.45
CA PRO A 149 -19.83 -5.38 -0.16
C PRO A 149 -20.05 -6.33 1.01
N THR A 150 -21.00 -7.28 0.92
CA THR A 150 -21.45 -8.11 2.05
C THR A 150 -21.45 -9.60 1.72
N PHE A 151 -21.31 -10.42 2.74
CA PHE A 151 -21.25 -11.88 2.67
C PHE A 151 -22.08 -12.45 3.83
N SER A 152 -22.55 -13.70 3.71
CA SER A 152 -23.26 -14.36 4.81
C SER A 152 -22.32 -14.73 5.98
N SER A 153 -21.01 -14.91 5.70
CA SER A 153 -19.96 -15.13 6.71
C SER A 153 -18.57 -14.92 6.11
N LYS A 154 -17.52 -14.89 6.95
CA LYS A 154 -16.11 -14.91 6.52
C LYS A 154 -15.77 -16.17 5.72
N GLU A 155 -16.34 -17.33 6.06
CA GLU A 155 -16.14 -18.61 5.37
C GLU A 155 -16.72 -18.54 3.94
N GLN A 156 -17.89 -17.92 3.76
CA GLN A 156 -18.43 -17.66 2.42
C GLN A 156 -17.52 -16.74 1.63
N ALA A 157 -17.03 -15.65 2.24
CA ALA A 157 -16.09 -14.75 1.61
C ALA A 157 -14.82 -15.52 1.17
N LEU A 158 -14.24 -16.35 2.04
CA LEU A 158 -13.08 -17.16 1.72
C LEU A 158 -13.32 -18.07 0.51
N LYS A 159 -14.46 -18.77 0.45
CA LYS A 159 -14.82 -19.59 -0.71
C LYS A 159 -14.91 -18.79 -2.01
N ILE A 160 -15.49 -17.59 -1.95
CA ILE A 160 -15.64 -16.71 -3.11
C ILE A 160 -14.27 -16.20 -3.56
N PHE A 161 -13.45 -15.67 -2.66
CA PHE A 161 -12.13 -15.11 -3.01
C PHE A 161 -11.16 -16.18 -3.48
N SER A 162 -11.18 -17.40 -2.90
CA SER A 162 -10.33 -18.52 -3.33
C SER A 162 -10.67 -19.03 -4.75
N ARG A 163 -11.88 -18.80 -5.23
CA ARG A 163 -12.32 -19.23 -6.57
C ARG A 163 -12.35 -18.09 -7.58
N HIS A 164 -12.11 -16.87 -7.13
CA HIS A 164 -12.21 -15.71 -8.03
C HIS A 164 -11.05 -15.70 -9.04
N PRO A 165 -11.32 -15.56 -10.34
CA PRO A 165 -10.27 -15.63 -11.38
C PRO A 165 -9.14 -14.62 -11.19
N ALA A 166 -9.43 -13.44 -10.65
CA ALA A 166 -8.42 -12.42 -10.38
C ALA A 166 -7.42 -12.81 -9.28
N ASN A 167 -7.75 -13.79 -8.44
CA ASN A 167 -6.92 -14.24 -7.32
C ASN A 167 -6.22 -15.59 -7.61
N ARG A 168 -6.33 -16.11 -8.84
CA ARG A 168 -5.79 -17.43 -9.19
C ARG A 168 -4.27 -17.56 -9.03
N SER A 169 -3.56 -16.44 -9.11
CA SER A 169 -2.10 -16.38 -8.91
C SER A 169 -1.70 -16.17 -7.45
N TRP A 170 -2.66 -15.91 -6.54
CA TRP A 170 -2.35 -15.69 -5.13
C TRP A 170 -2.06 -16.99 -4.41
N GLU A 171 -1.14 -16.94 -3.48
CA GLU A 171 -0.96 -18.01 -2.51
C GLU A 171 -2.20 -18.14 -1.61
N ARG A 172 -2.48 -19.36 -1.14
CA ARG A 172 -3.67 -19.62 -0.29
C ARG A 172 -3.65 -18.82 1.00
N GLU A 173 -2.47 -18.64 1.57
CA GLU A 173 -2.22 -17.86 2.77
C GLU A 173 -2.52 -16.36 2.53
N ALA A 174 -2.24 -15.86 1.34
CA ALA A 174 -2.56 -14.49 0.96
C ALA A 174 -4.09 -14.28 0.86
N VAL A 175 -4.82 -15.23 0.32
CA VAL A 175 -6.30 -15.19 0.29
C VAL A 175 -6.86 -15.26 1.72
N ALA A 176 -6.31 -16.12 2.57
CA ALA A 176 -6.71 -16.23 3.97
C ALA A 176 -6.46 -14.92 4.74
N ALA A 177 -5.28 -14.32 4.58
CA ALA A 177 -4.94 -13.03 5.18
C ALA A 177 -5.87 -11.91 4.66
N TYR A 178 -6.17 -11.89 3.36
CA TYR A 178 -7.13 -10.93 2.81
C TYR A 178 -8.49 -11.03 3.50
N VAL A 179 -9.04 -12.24 3.63
CA VAL A 179 -10.34 -12.45 4.29
C VAL A 179 -10.27 -12.11 5.77
N GLU A 180 -9.17 -12.44 6.44
CA GLU A 180 -9.02 -12.14 7.88
C GLU A 180 -9.00 -10.63 8.15
N TYR A 181 -8.25 -9.85 7.36
CA TYR A 181 -8.00 -8.44 7.64
C TYR A 181 -8.83 -7.44 6.81
N CYS A 182 -9.42 -7.88 5.69
CA CYS A 182 -10.24 -7.01 4.82
C CYS A 182 -11.74 -7.33 4.88
N ILE A 183 -12.14 -8.39 5.59
CA ILE A 183 -13.53 -8.76 5.81
C ILE A 183 -13.82 -8.75 7.31
N ARG A 184 -14.71 -7.86 7.74
CA ARG A 184 -15.12 -7.79 9.15
C ARG A 184 -16.41 -8.55 9.36
N ALA A 185 -16.54 -9.28 10.48
CA ALA A 185 -17.78 -9.89 10.89
C ALA A 185 -18.77 -8.82 11.35
N THR A 186 -20.07 -9.02 11.06
CA THR A 186 -21.17 -8.19 11.49
C THR A 186 -22.27 -9.06 12.10
N THR A 187 -23.26 -8.45 12.72
CA THR A 187 -24.43 -9.18 13.26
C THR A 187 -25.26 -9.87 12.18
N GLN A 188 -25.11 -9.46 10.91
CA GLN A 188 -25.85 -9.98 9.76
C GLN A 188 -24.99 -10.82 8.81
N GLY A 189 -23.74 -11.11 9.16
CA GLY A 189 -22.80 -11.87 8.35
C GLY A 189 -21.39 -11.26 8.35
N ALA A 190 -20.92 -10.83 7.20
CA ALA A 190 -19.62 -10.18 7.05
C ALA A 190 -19.63 -9.11 5.94
N GLU A 191 -18.71 -8.15 6.03
CA GLU A 191 -18.62 -7.05 5.05
C GLU A 191 -17.17 -6.69 4.74
N LEU A 192 -16.96 -6.04 3.57
CA LEU A 192 -15.67 -5.45 3.21
C LEU A 192 -15.32 -4.31 4.20
N CYS A 193 -14.11 -4.34 4.78
CA CYS A 193 -13.60 -3.22 5.58
C CYS A 193 -13.42 -1.96 4.73
N CYS A 194 -12.92 -2.10 3.49
CA CYS A 194 -12.89 -1.00 2.52
C CYS A 194 -14.18 -1.00 1.71
N ALA A 195 -15.05 -0.02 1.96
CA ALA A 195 -16.30 0.13 1.21
C ALA A 195 -16.01 0.36 -0.28
N PRO A 196 -16.78 -0.27 -1.21
CA PRO A 196 -16.62 -0.10 -2.66
C PRO A 196 -16.58 1.36 -3.12
N ALA A 197 -17.29 2.25 -2.45
CA ALA A 197 -17.29 3.69 -2.76
C ALA A 197 -15.95 4.35 -2.45
N VAL A 198 -15.30 3.99 -1.33
CA VAL A 198 -13.99 4.50 -0.92
C VAL A 198 -12.92 4.00 -1.88
N GLU A 199 -12.89 2.69 -2.15
CA GLU A 199 -11.95 2.08 -3.09
C GLU A 199 -12.06 2.72 -4.49
N ALA A 200 -13.28 2.92 -4.97
CA ALA A 200 -13.56 3.56 -6.26
C ALA A 200 -13.14 5.03 -6.29
N GLN A 201 -13.35 5.77 -5.20
CA GLN A 201 -12.91 7.16 -5.11
C GLN A 201 -11.40 7.26 -5.20
N ILE A 202 -10.65 6.39 -4.52
CA ILE A 202 -9.17 6.36 -4.59
C ILE A 202 -8.71 6.12 -6.03
N PHE A 203 -9.30 5.16 -6.76
CA PHE A 203 -8.99 4.94 -8.17
C PHE A 203 -9.33 6.12 -9.08
N SER A 204 -10.31 6.94 -8.70
CA SER A 204 -10.72 8.10 -9.48
C SER A 204 -9.81 9.32 -9.26
N GLN A 205 -8.98 9.32 -8.19
CA GLN A 205 -8.10 10.44 -7.88
C GLN A 205 -6.82 10.38 -8.70
N THR A 206 -6.49 11.49 -9.34
CA THR A 206 -5.22 11.68 -10.06
C THR A 206 -4.78 13.13 -9.98
N GLU A 207 -3.48 13.37 -9.96
CA GLU A 207 -2.92 14.73 -9.96
C GLU A 207 -1.61 14.79 -10.76
N PHE A 208 -1.35 15.95 -11.38
CA PHE A 208 -0.12 16.18 -12.12
C PHE A 208 1.04 16.67 -11.23
N ALA A 209 0.72 17.24 -10.06
CA ALA A 209 1.68 17.96 -9.23
C ALA A 209 2.92 17.13 -8.85
N HIS A 210 2.74 15.81 -8.59
CA HIS A 210 3.85 14.94 -8.22
C HIS A 210 4.89 14.77 -9.34
N LEU A 211 4.49 14.86 -10.63
CA LEU A 211 5.44 14.72 -11.75
C LEU A 211 6.52 15.81 -11.75
N PHE A 212 6.22 16.98 -11.18
CA PHE A 212 7.16 18.10 -11.04
C PHE A 212 8.04 18.00 -9.79
N LYS A 213 7.69 17.13 -8.84
CA LYS A 213 8.37 16.98 -7.54
C LYS A 213 9.26 15.74 -7.44
N LEU A 214 9.27 14.86 -8.43
CA LEU A 214 10.03 13.59 -8.41
C LEU A 214 11.53 13.78 -8.07
N GLY A 215 12.13 14.91 -8.44
CA GLY A 215 13.51 15.23 -8.10
C GLY A 215 13.77 15.53 -6.62
N ARG A 216 12.72 15.62 -5.79
CA ARG A 216 12.85 15.78 -4.33
C ARG A 216 13.07 14.45 -3.61
N ILE A 217 12.75 13.33 -4.26
CA ILE A 217 13.00 11.98 -3.72
C ILE A 217 14.49 11.69 -3.86
N ARG A 218 15.22 11.79 -2.77
CA ARG A 218 16.69 11.60 -2.71
C ARG A 218 17.10 10.35 -1.93
N ASN A 219 16.11 9.64 -1.41
CA ASN A 219 16.29 8.44 -0.62
C ASN A 219 16.81 7.30 -1.50
N GLU A 220 17.55 6.37 -0.91
CA GLU A 220 17.77 5.06 -1.51
C GLU A 220 16.42 4.42 -1.77
N THR A 221 16.09 4.20 -3.04
CA THR A 221 14.75 3.77 -3.47
C THR A 221 14.85 2.59 -4.43
N HIS A 222 14.31 1.45 -4.02
CA HIS A 222 14.21 0.24 -4.85
C HIS A 222 12.77 0.07 -5.33
N ILE A 223 12.56 0.23 -6.64
CA ILE A 223 11.26 0.08 -7.28
C ILE A 223 11.19 -1.31 -7.90
N VAL A 224 10.33 -2.15 -7.35
CA VAL A 224 10.10 -3.53 -7.81
C VAL A 224 8.88 -3.54 -8.71
N LEU A 225 9.04 -3.97 -9.96
CA LEU A 225 8.02 -3.92 -10.99
C LEU A 225 7.77 -5.29 -11.62
N PRO A 226 6.55 -5.59 -12.09
CA PRO A 226 6.32 -6.68 -13.02
C PRO A 226 7.01 -6.41 -14.36
N PRO A 227 7.10 -7.39 -15.26
CA PRO A 227 7.67 -7.20 -16.59
C PRO A 227 7.06 -6.00 -17.34
N LYS A 228 5.74 -5.81 -17.18
CA LYS A 228 5.00 -4.66 -17.71
C LYS A 228 4.08 -4.10 -16.62
N SER A 229 4.36 -2.88 -16.18
CA SER A 229 3.48 -2.16 -15.24
C SER A 229 2.47 -1.28 -15.98
N ASN A 230 1.23 -1.30 -15.51
CA ASN A 230 0.16 -0.43 -15.99
C ASN A 230 -0.09 0.77 -15.05
N VAL A 231 0.64 0.86 -13.93
CA VAL A 231 0.43 1.88 -12.89
C VAL A 231 1.70 2.67 -12.56
N CYS A 232 2.87 2.15 -12.89
CA CYS A 232 4.16 2.84 -12.73
C CYS A 232 4.79 3.07 -14.11
N ALA A 233 4.81 4.32 -14.56
CA ALA A 233 5.42 4.64 -15.85
C ALA A 233 6.96 4.56 -15.76
N ASP A 234 7.58 3.91 -16.74
CA ASP A 234 9.03 3.64 -16.79
C ASP A 234 9.89 4.90 -16.65
N TRP A 235 9.52 5.98 -17.33
CA TRP A 235 10.27 7.22 -17.25
C TRP A 235 10.15 7.90 -15.87
N VAL A 236 9.00 7.71 -15.19
CA VAL A 236 8.80 8.20 -13.82
C VAL A 236 9.69 7.42 -12.86
N ALA A 237 9.68 6.08 -12.96
CA ALA A 237 10.55 5.22 -12.15
C ALA A 237 12.03 5.59 -12.34
N ARG A 238 12.49 5.72 -13.60
CA ARG A 238 13.86 6.15 -13.92
C ARG A 238 14.20 7.54 -13.35
N LYS A 239 13.25 8.47 -13.40
CA LYS A 239 13.46 9.82 -12.85
C LYS A 239 13.61 9.80 -11.32
N ILE A 240 12.91 8.91 -10.62
CA ILE A 240 13.03 8.74 -9.16
C ILE A 240 14.41 8.19 -8.80
N VAL A 241 14.80 7.05 -9.37
CA VAL A 241 16.02 6.34 -8.94
C VAL A 241 17.32 7.04 -9.33
N ARG A 242 17.32 7.93 -10.33
CA ARG A 242 18.55 8.60 -10.81
C ARG A 242 19.22 9.52 -9.79
N HIS A 243 18.51 9.93 -8.74
CA HIS A 243 19.00 10.89 -7.75
C HIS A 243 19.81 10.26 -6.61
N ASN A 244 19.82 8.93 -6.52
CA ASN A 244 20.63 8.20 -5.55
C ASN A 244 21.26 6.98 -6.24
N ARG A 245 22.59 6.85 -6.17
CA ARG A 245 23.34 5.79 -6.86
C ARG A 245 23.06 4.38 -6.33
N GLN A 246 22.55 4.27 -5.10
CA GLN A 246 22.17 2.99 -4.49
C GLN A 246 20.76 2.55 -4.92
N SER A 247 19.98 3.46 -5.50
CA SER A 247 18.63 3.18 -5.97
C SER A 247 18.61 2.32 -7.25
N GLY A 248 17.52 1.56 -7.43
CA GLY A 248 17.37 0.70 -8.59
C GLY A 248 15.92 0.38 -8.97
N ILE A 249 15.76 -0.06 -10.23
CA ILE A 249 14.51 -0.63 -10.73
C ILE A 249 14.73 -2.12 -10.95
N HIS A 250 13.89 -2.95 -10.33
CA HIS A 250 13.99 -4.40 -10.33
C HIS A 250 12.74 -4.98 -10.99
N ARG A 251 12.90 -5.52 -12.21
CA ARG A 251 11.81 -6.21 -12.90
C ARG A 251 11.85 -7.68 -12.57
N ILE A 252 10.72 -8.19 -12.08
CA ILE A 252 10.58 -9.57 -11.66
C ILE A 252 9.84 -10.33 -12.77
N PRO A 253 10.51 -11.29 -13.45
CA PRO A 253 9.85 -12.15 -14.41
C PRO A 253 8.67 -12.90 -13.79
N ASP A 254 7.67 -13.22 -14.61
CA ASP A 254 6.51 -14.03 -14.22
C ASP A 254 5.72 -13.52 -12.99
N SER A 255 5.79 -12.21 -12.73
CA SER A 255 5.04 -11.56 -11.65
C SER A 255 4.00 -10.57 -12.17
N GLY A 256 2.97 -10.35 -11.35
CA GLY A 256 1.92 -9.35 -11.59
C GLY A 256 2.06 -8.13 -10.69
N HIS A 257 1.04 -7.27 -10.77
CA HIS A 257 0.89 -6.12 -9.87
C HIS A 257 0.85 -6.53 -8.39
N LEU A 258 0.37 -7.75 -8.13
CA LEU A 258 0.11 -8.28 -6.79
C LEU A 258 1.21 -9.24 -6.31
N LEU A 259 2.46 -9.08 -6.79
CA LEU A 259 3.62 -9.89 -6.37
C LEU A 259 3.66 -10.19 -4.87
N PRO A 260 3.36 -9.24 -3.94
CA PRO A 260 3.35 -9.53 -2.50
C PRO A 260 2.34 -10.60 -2.06
N PHE A 261 1.35 -10.93 -2.87
CA PHE A 261 0.35 -11.97 -2.65
C PHE A 261 0.54 -13.20 -3.54
N GLU A 262 1.23 -13.02 -4.66
CA GLU A 262 1.54 -14.06 -5.65
C GLU A 262 2.76 -14.89 -5.25
N ASN A 263 3.74 -14.26 -4.56
CA ASN A 263 4.97 -14.91 -4.10
C ASN A 263 5.51 -14.20 -2.84
N ARG A 264 4.98 -14.60 -1.67
CA ARG A 264 5.33 -14.05 -0.36
C ARG A 264 6.80 -14.26 -0.02
N ARG A 265 7.33 -15.45 -0.37
CA ARG A 265 8.75 -15.78 -0.13
C ARG A 265 9.67 -14.86 -0.93
N LEU A 266 9.47 -14.75 -2.24
CA LEU A 266 10.27 -13.87 -3.09
C LEU A 266 10.17 -12.41 -2.64
N THR A 267 8.98 -11.98 -2.24
CA THR A 267 8.78 -10.63 -1.70
C THR A 267 9.63 -10.38 -0.45
N LEU A 268 9.65 -11.34 0.49
CA LEU A 268 10.48 -11.24 1.70
C LEU A 268 11.99 -11.25 1.36
N GLU A 269 12.42 -12.09 0.42
CA GLU A 269 13.81 -12.12 -0.06
C GLU A 269 14.24 -10.77 -0.65
N ILE A 270 13.38 -10.17 -1.50
CA ILE A 270 13.63 -8.84 -2.10
C ILE A 270 13.73 -7.76 -1.01
N VAL A 271 12.77 -7.74 -0.09
CA VAL A 271 12.75 -6.77 1.02
C VAL A 271 14.01 -6.91 1.88
N SER A 272 14.35 -8.14 2.27
CA SER A 272 15.54 -8.42 3.11
C SER A 272 16.86 -8.05 2.45
N ARG A 273 16.92 -8.07 1.13
CA ARG A 273 18.09 -7.67 0.35
C ARG A 273 18.30 -6.17 0.35
N PHE A 274 17.23 -5.37 0.35
CA PHE A 274 17.31 -3.92 0.14
C PHE A 274 17.12 -3.11 1.43
N LEU A 275 16.62 -3.69 2.51
CA LEU A 275 16.58 -3.07 3.84
C LEU A 275 17.85 -3.38 4.64
#